data_f7bcddaf3d8ea75466661eb29b2d2cc7
#
_entry.id   f7bcddaf3d8ea75466661eb29b2d2cc7
#
_cell.length_a   1.000
_cell.length_b   1.000
_cell.length_c   1.000
_cell.angle_alpha   90.00
_cell.angle_beta   90.00
_cell.angle_gamma   90.00
#
_symmetry.space_group_name_H-M   'P 1'
#
loop_
_entity.id
_entity.type
_entity.pdbx_description
1 polymer ?
#
loop_
_entity_poly.entity_id
_entity_poly.type
_entity_poly.pdbx_seq_one_letter_code
_entity_poly.pdbx_strand_id
1 'polypeptide(L)'
;MTSKSTAGAPVPERTATPALPVRPGRLLLFAGHAGTGKTTLAKRAVALLKARSGQDYFFLDKDTAYGAFSSHIMGLLTGNPDDRDSPTYLNHLRDKEYAGLLDIARENLLPGMSVMLVGPFTREIMAGKFFRPTELGMPAGTECRIAWIDLDSAEAKRRIEQRNDARDAWKLAHWDEYLKRRVEPPQDPALMRLDNTRFDEAAFGRLVDHLMGKSLP
;
A
#
# COMPACT_ATOMS: atom_id res chain seq x y z
N MET A 1 -65.48 -20.17 -26.33
CA MET A 1 -64.41 -19.18 -26.48
C MET A 1 -63.13 -19.73 -25.88
N THR A 2 -62.28 -20.29 -26.72
CA THR A 2 -61.03 -20.93 -26.33
C THR A 2 -59.89 -19.94 -26.47
N SER A 3 -59.28 -19.57 -25.32
CA SER A 3 -58.11 -18.72 -25.25
C SER A 3 -56.88 -19.49 -25.68
N LYS A 4 -56.20 -19.08 -26.74
CA LYS A 4 -54.89 -19.59 -27.16
C LYS A 4 -53.81 -18.91 -26.35
N SER A 5 -53.10 -19.68 -25.50
CA SER A 5 -51.88 -19.24 -24.85
C SER A 5 -50.75 -19.24 -25.89
N THR A 6 -50.17 -18.03 -26.12
CA THR A 6 -48.94 -17.91 -26.92
C THR A 6 -47.75 -18.17 -26.04
N ALA A 7 -47.13 -19.32 -26.23
CA ALA A 7 -45.85 -19.65 -25.61
C ALA A 7 -44.74 -18.69 -26.18
N GLY A 8 -44.11 -17.94 -25.33
CA GLY A 8 -42.98 -17.09 -25.71
C GLY A 8 -41.78 -17.93 -26.18
N ALA A 9 -41.11 -17.44 -27.23
CA ALA A 9 -39.90 -18.06 -27.73
C ALA A 9 -38.79 -18.11 -26.66
N PRO A 10 -37.98 -19.17 -26.58
CA PRO A 10 -36.90 -19.25 -25.62
C PRO A 10 -35.85 -18.15 -25.91
N VAL A 11 -35.49 -17.42 -24.87
CA VAL A 11 -34.38 -16.42 -24.89
C VAL A 11 -33.09 -17.21 -25.14
N PRO A 12 -32.29 -16.86 -26.17
CA PRO A 12 -31.03 -17.56 -26.41
C PRO A 12 -30.11 -17.44 -25.20
N GLU A 13 -29.65 -18.55 -24.67
CA GLU A 13 -28.59 -18.59 -23.66
C GLU A 13 -27.38 -17.87 -24.20
N ARG A 14 -26.99 -16.80 -23.50
CA ARG A 14 -25.73 -16.10 -23.77
C ARG A 14 -24.59 -17.08 -23.44
N THR A 15 -24.01 -17.68 -24.43
CA THR A 15 -22.77 -18.45 -24.30
C THR A 15 -21.74 -17.48 -23.65
N ALA A 16 -21.35 -17.78 -22.43
CA ALA A 16 -20.31 -17.05 -21.74
C ALA A 16 -19.03 -17.16 -22.59
N THR A 17 -18.57 -16.05 -23.15
CA THR A 17 -17.26 -15.99 -23.80
C THR A 17 -16.24 -16.44 -22.77
N PRO A 18 -15.38 -17.45 -23.07
CA PRO A 18 -14.36 -17.88 -22.12
C PRO A 18 -13.48 -16.67 -21.81
N ALA A 19 -13.44 -16.27 -20.55
CA ALA A 19 -12.58 -15.22 -20.10
C ALA A 19 -11.12 -15.62 -20.41
N LEU A 20 -10.43 -14.81 -21.19
CA LEU A 20 -9.00 -15.01 -21.42
C LEU A 20 -8.31 -14.99 -20.03
N PRO A 21 -7.35 -15.90 -19.79
CA PRO A 21 -6.62 -15.91 -18.52
C PRO A 21 -5.85 -14.59 -18.39
N VAL A 22 -6.43 -13.67 -17.66
CA VAL A 22 -5.80 -12.38 -17.36
C VAL A 22 -4.70 -12.65 -16.34
N ARG A 23 -3.46 -12.29 -16.67
CA ARG A 23 -2.39 -12.28 -15.67
C ARG A 23 -2.71 -11.24 -14.60
N PRO A 24 -2.58 -11.57 -13.32
CA PRO A 24 -2.79 -10.58 -12.27
C PRO A 24 -1.81 -9.41 -12.44
N GLY A 25 -2.24 -8.23 -12.03
CA GLY A 25 -1.39 -7.05 -11.98
C GLY A 25 -0.24 -7.22 -10.97
N ARG A 26 0.70 -6.30 -10.99
CA ARG A 26 1.80 -6.25 -10.01
C ARG A 26 1.37 -5.52 -8.76
N LEU A 27 1.81 -6.01 -7.61
CA LEU A 27 1.67 -5.35 -6.33
C LEU A 27 2.97 -4.61 -5.99
N LEU A 28 2.94 -3.29 -6.03
CA LEU A 28 4.07 -2.45 -5.66
C LEU A 28 3.81 -1.84 -4.28
N LEU A 29 4.83 -1.77 -3.45
CA LEU A 29 4.70 -1.29 -2.09
C LEU A 29 5.76 -0.22 -1.79
N PHE A 30 5.32 0.94 -1.31
CA PHE A 30 6.18 1.92 -0.66
C PHE A 30 5.98 1.84 0.85
N ALA A 31 6.99 1.34 1.55
CA ALA A 31 6.96 1.07 2.98
C ALA A 31 8.07 1.82 3.73
N GLY A 32 8.02 1.77 5.05
CA GLY A 32 9.01 2.40 5.95
C GLY A 32 8.36 3.23 7.04
N HIS A 33 9.17 3.78 7.93
CA HIS A 33 8.71 4.48 9.13
C HIS A 33 8.11 5.86 8.83
N ALA A 34 7.55 6.54 9.85
CA ALA A 34 7.03 7.89 9.71
C ALA A 34 8.15 8.87 9.30
N GLY A 35 7.78 9.91 8.57
CA GLY A 35 8.72 10.97 8.14
C GLY A 35 9.62 10.63 6.96
N THR A 36 9.68 9.38 6.49
CA THR A 36 10.65 8.95 5.45
C THR A 36 10.34 9.46 4.04
N GLY A 37 9.19 10.08 3.79
CA GLY A 37 8.84 10.64 2.48
C GLY A 37 8.19 9.65 1.51
N LYS A 38 7.70 8.50 2.00
CA LYS A 38 7.05 7.45 1.19
C LYS A 38 6.06 7.95 0.16
N THR A 39 5.06 8.72 0.61
CA THR A 39 3.98 9.20 -0.26
C THR A 39 4.51 10.10 -1.39
N THR A 40 5.46 10.99 -1.09
CA THR A 40 6.08 11.86 -2.08
C THR A 40 6.86 11.06 -3.12
N LEU A 41 7.69 10.10 -2.68
CA LEU A 41 8.47 9.25 -3.56
C LEU A 41 7.59 8.30 -4.36
N ALA A 42 6.54 7.75 -3.74
CA ALA A 42 5.58 6.88 -4.43
C ALA A 42 4.84 7.61 -5.56
N LYS A 43 4.36 8.83 -5.33
CA LYS A 43 3.73 9.66 -6.38
C LYS A 43 4.69 9.94 -7.53
N ARG A 44 5.95 10.24 -7.23
CA ARG A 44 6.98 10.43 -8.24
C ARG A 44 7.29 9.13 -9.00
N ALA A 45 7.36 8.00 -8.29
CA ALA A 45 7.60 6.69 -8.89
C ALA A 45 6.47 6.29 -9.84
N VAL A 46 5.19 6.50 -9.47
CA VAL A 46 4.05 6.21 -10.36
C VAL A 46 4.16 6.97 -11.67
N ALA A 47 4.50 8.25 -11.62
CA ALA A 47 4.68 9.05 -12.84
C ALA A 47 5.78 8.49 -13.74
N LEU A 48 6.93 8.09 -13.17
CA LEU A 48 8.04 7.51 -13.92
C LEU A 48 7.71 6.09 -14.43
N LEU A 49 7.05 5.26 -13.62
CA LEU A 49 6.60 3.93 -14.01
C LEU A 49 5.65 4.03 -15.20
N LYS A 50 4.66 4.92 -15.15
CA LYS A 50 3.75 5.18 -16.28
C LYS A 50 4.51 5.64 -17.52
N ALA A 51 5.42 6.60 -17.39
CA ALA A 51 6.21 7.10 -18.50
C ALA A 51 7.10 6.02 -19.16
N ARG A 52 7.65 5.08 -18.35
CA ARG A 52 8.55 4.03 -18.83
C ARG A 52 7.85 2.77 -19.36
N SER A 53 6.69 2.42 -18.82
CA SER A 53 5.98 1.17 -19.13
C SER A 53 4.68 1.37 -19.93
N GLY A 54 4.15 2.58 -19.97
CA GLY A 54 2.82 2.87 -20.51
C GLY A 54 1.66 2.34 -19.63
N GLN A 55 1.95 1.67 -18.51
CA GLN A 55 0.94 1.09 -17.63
C GLN A 55 0.42 2.11 -16.62
N ASP A 56 -0.89 2.04 -16.35
CA ASP A 56 -1.50 2.74 -15.23
C ASP A 56 -1.40 1.90 -13.96
N TYR A 57 -1.29 2.60 -12.83
CA TYR A 57 -1.21 2.00 -11.50
C TYR A 57 -2.33 2.54 -10.63
N PHE A 58 -3.06 1.65 -9.97
CA PHE A 58 -4.00 2.06 -8.94
C PHE A 58 -3.22 2.49 -7.69
N PHE A 59 -3.21 3.79 -7.43
CA PHE A 59 -2.46 4.37 -6.31
C PHE A 59 -3.33 4.41 -5.05
N LEU A 60 -2.89 3.70 -4.00
CA LEU A 60 -3.64 3.55 -2.76
C LEU A 60 -2.76 3.90 -1.56
N ASP A 61 -2.90 5.11 -1.06
CA ASP A 61 -2.22 5.59 0.14
C ASP A 61 -3.12 5.38 1.37
N LYS A 62 -2.55 4.77 2.42
CA LYS A 62 -3.25 4.45 3.66
C LYS A 62 -3.91 5.68 4.30
N ASP A 63 -3.17 6.77 4.38
CA ASP A 63 -3.65 7.97 5.05
C ASP A 63 -4.71 8.70 4.23
N THR A 64 -4.64 8.62 2.90
CA THR A 64 -5.69 9.12 2.02
C THR A 64 -6.96 8.27 2.11
N ALA A 65 -6.83 6.95 2.14
CA ALA A 65 -7.97 6.04 2.15
C ALA A 65 -8.72 6.04 3.50
N TYR A 66 -7.98 6.05 4.60
CA TYR A 66 -8.56 5.84 5.94
C TYR A 66 -8.32 6.97 6.93
N GLY A 67 -7.52 7.98 6.61
CA GLY A 67 -7.12 9.02 7.56
C GLY A 67 -8.32 9.74 8.19
N ALA A 68 -9.25 10.24 7.37
CA ALA A 68 -10.44 10.95 7.85
C ALA A 68 -11.40 10.01 8.61
N PHE A 69 -11.61 8.80 8.10
CA PHE A 69 -12.46 7.80 8.74
C PHE A 69 -11.92 7.43 10.12
N SER A 70 -10.65 7.12 10.21
CA SER A 70 -10.01 6.75 11.50
C SER A 70 -9.96 7.93 12.47
N SER A 71 -9.79 9.16 12.00
CA SER A 71 -9.90 10.35 12.86
C SER A 71 -11.29 10.45 13.46
N HIS A 72 -12.33 10.26 12.66
CA HIS A 72 -13.71 10.30 13.16
C HIS A 72 -13.96 9.21 14.22
N ILE A 73 -13.57 7.97 13.93
CA ILE A 73 -13.75 6.85 14.87
C ILE A 73 -12.94 7.05 16.15
N MET A 74 -11.68 7.50 16.06
CA MET A 74 -10.86 7.75 17.25
C MET A 74 -11.42 8.90 18.08
N GLY A 75 -11.93 9.95 17.43
CA GLY A 75 -12.64 11.02 18.14
C GLY A 75 -13.84 10.51 18.95
N LEU A 76 -14.63 9.61 18.37
CA LEU A 76 -15.77 8.99 19.07
C LEU A 76 -15.34 8.06 20.22
N LEU A 77 -14.29 7.26 20.03
CA LEU A 77 -13.85 6.27 21.00
C LEU A 77 -13.05 6.86 22.17
N THR A 78 -12.25 7.88 21.90
CA THR A 78 -11.24 8.37 22.87
C THR A 78 -11.29 9.88 23.11
N GLY A 79 -12.07 10.62 22.34
CA GLY A 79 -12.06 12.08 22.35
C GLY A 79 -10.85 12.69 21.62
N ASN A 80 -9.91 11.87 21.14
CA ASN A 80 -8.72 12.35 20.42
C ASN A 80 -8.70 11.82 18.97
N PRO A 81 -9.10 12.64 17.98
CA PRO A 81 -9.16 12.23 16.58
C PRO A 81 -7.78 11.96 15.95
N ASP A 82 -6.72 12.47 16.55
CA ASP A 82 -5.36 12.40 15.99
C ASP A 82 -4.52 11.25 16.54
N ASP A 83 -5.05 10.50 17.50
CA ASP A 83 -4.35 9.38 18.09
C ASP A 83 -4.19 8.22 17.07
N ARG A 84 -2.94 7.84 16.83
CA ARG A 84 -2.53 6.72 15.96
C ARG A 84 -1.55 5.77 16.63
N ASP A 85 -1.29 5.97 17.91
CA ASP A 85 -0.23 5.26 18.63
C ASP A 85 -0.73 4.54 19.91
N SER A 86 -1.95 4.84 20.38
CA SER A 86 -2.54 4.20 21.54
C SER A 86 -2.90 2.73 21.31
N PRO A 87 -3.05 1.96 22.40
CA PRO A 87 -3.60 0.61 22.33
C PRO A 87 -4.98 0.55 21.67
N THR A 88 -5.83 1.56 21.86
CA THR A 88 -7.15 1.63 21.22
C THR A 88 -7.04 1.64 19.71
N TYR A 89 -6.23 2.52 19.14
CA TYR A 89 -6.02 2.54 17.70
C TYR A 89 -5.37 1.24 17.20
N LEU A 90 -4.31 0.79 17.87
CA LEU A 90 -3.54 -0.37 17.45
C LEU A 90 -4.34 -1.69 17.48
N ASN A 91 -5.25 -1.82 18.44
CA ASN A 91 -6.04 -3.04 18.63
C ASN A 91 -7.37 -3.04 17.87
N HIS A 92 -7.95 -1.88 17.58
CA HIS A 92 -9.30 -1.80 17.02
C HIS A 92 -9.37 -1.29 15.60
N LEU A 93 -8.47 -0.38 15.18
CA LEU A 93 -8.53 0.27 13.86
C LEU A 93 -7.40 -0.14 12.92
N ARG A 94 -6.15 -0.13 13.40
CA ARG A 94 -4.98 -0.34 12.55
C ARG A 94 -5.13 -1.54 11.61
N ASP A 95 -5.39 -2.69 12.16
CA ASP A 95 -5.42 -3.93 11.35
C ASP A 95 -6.63 -3.97 10.40
N LYS A 96 -7.71 -3.24 10.70
CA LYS A 96 -8.85 -3.08 9.79
C LYS A 96 -8.53 -2.18 8.61
N GLU A 97 -7.82 -1.08 8.83
CA GLU A 97 -7.32 -0.21 7.75
C GLU A 97 -6.44 -1.01 6.77
N TYR A 98 -5.49 -1.78 7.30
CA TYR A 98 -4.58 -2.56 6.46
C TYR A 98 -5.29 -3.71 5.72
N ALA A 99 -6.23 -4.39 6.38
CA ALA A 99 -7.04 -5.42 5.74
C ALA A 99 -7.86 -4.82 4.58
N GLY A 100 -8.54 -3.69 4.80
CA GLY A 100 -9.30 -3.03 3.74
C GLY A 100 -8.44 -2.58 2.56
N LEU A 101 -7.21 -2.09 2.80
CA LEU A 101 -6.28 -1.78 1.71
C LEU A 101 -5.92 -3.02 0.88
N LEU A 102 -5.68 -4.15 1.56
CA LEU A 102 -5.36 -5.42 0.90
C LEU A 102 -6.55 -5.97 0.11
N ASP A 103 -7.77 -5.80 0.63
CA ASP A 103 -8.99 -6.19 -0.08
C ASP A 103 -9.16 -5.38 -1.38
N ILE A 104 -9.04 -4.05 -1.30
CA ILE A 104 -9.09 -3.18 -2.49
C ILE A 104 -7.97 -3.54 -3.48
N ALA A 105 -6.76 -3.81 -2.99
CA ALA A 105 -5.66 -4.23 -3.85
C ALA A 105 -5.98 -5.53 -4.58
N ARG A 106 -6.54 -6.53 -3.90
CA ARG A 106 -6.92 -7.83 -4.47
C ARG A 106 -7.94 -7.67 -5.59
N GLU A 107 -8.99 -6.88 -5.36
CA GLU A 107 -10.04 -6.63 -6.36
C GLU A 107 -9.49 -5.99 -7.64
N ASN A 108 -8.48 -5.14 -7.53
CA ASN A 108 -7.85 -4.50 -8.69
C ASN A 108 -6.81 -5.40 -9.37
N LEU A 109 -6.09 -6.22 -8.63
CA LEU A 109 -5.09 -7.15 -9.19
C LEU A 109 -5.74 -8.26 -10.02
N LEU A 110 -6.94 -8.73 -9.65
CA LEU A 110 -7.65 -9.81 -10.33
C LEU A 110 -7.89 -9.54 -11.82
N PRO A 111 -8.39 -8.35 -12.25
CA PRO A 111 -8.56 -8.03 -13.66
C PRO A 111 -7.26 -7.61 -14.36
N GLY A 112 -6.10 -7.71 -13.70
CA GLY A 112 -4.79 -7.39 -14.27
C GLY A 112 -4.29 -5.96 -14.04
N MET A 113 -4.99 -5.14 -13.24
CA MET A 113 -4.52 -3.79 -12.90
C MET A 113 -3.40 -3.86 -11.86
N SER A 114 -2.29 -3.18 -12.11
CA SER A 114 -1.21 -3.05 -11.13
C SER A 114 -1.57 -2.06 -10.02
N VAL A 115 -1.22 -2.38 -8.79
CA VAL A 115 -1.56 -1.60 -7.61
C VAL A 115 -0.30 -1.12 -6.91
N MET A 116 -0.27 0.16 -6.52
CA MET A 116 0.76 0.71 -5.65
C MET A 116 0.16 1.04 -4.29
N LEU A 117 0.58 0.28 -3.27
CA LEU A 117 0.24 0.53 -1.87
C LEU A 117 1.28 1.45 -1.22
N VAL A 118 0.82 2.41 -0.44
CA VAL A 118 1.68 3.31 0.34
C VAL A 118 1.26 3.31 1.81
N GLY A 119 2.18 2.99 2.69
CA GLY A 119 1.93 2.96 4.13
C GLY A 119 3.13 2.40 4.90
N PRO A 120 3.09 2.36 6.22
CA PRO A 120 4.19 1.77 7.00
C PRO A 120 4.43 0.29 6.71
N PHE A 121 3.40 -0.55 6.74
CA PHE A 121 3.43 -2.01 6.50
C PHE A 121 4.54 -2.78 7.23
N THR A 122 5.08 -2.21 8.31
CA THR A 122 6.25 -2.75 9.02
C THR A 122 5.99 -4.14 9.57
N ARG A 123 4.82 -4.36 10.20
CA ARG A 123 4.47 -5.67 10.79
C ARG A 123 4.34 -6.75 9.71
N GLU A 124 3.70 -6.43 8.61
CA GLU A 124 3.42 -7.35 7.50
C GLU A 124 4.70 -7.72 6.75
N ILE A 125 5.62 -6.77 6.57
CA ILE A 125 6.95 -7.01 5.96
C ILE A 125 7.82 -7.84 6.90
N MET A 126 7.88 -7.49 8.19
CA MET A 126 8.64 -8.27 9.19
C MET A 126 8.13 -9.70 9.33
N ALA A 127 6.83 -9.92 9.16
CA ALA A 127 6.22 -11.26 9.12
C ALA A 127 6.42 -11.99 7.78
N GLY A 128 7.10 -11.39 6.81
CA GLY A 128 7.38 -11.98 5.50
C GLY A 128 6.20 -12.14 4.57
N LYS A 129 5.03 -11.58 4.91
CA LYS A 129 3.78 -11.79 4.17
C LYS A 129 3.82 -11.24 2.75
N PHE A 130 4.48 -10.10 2.52
CA PHE A 130 4.60 -9.51 1.18
C PHE A 130 5.56 -10.26 0.26
N PHE A 131 6.44 -11.10 0.81
CA PHE A 131 7.30 -11.98 0.02
C PHE A 131 6.57 -13.25 -0.45
N ARG A 132 5.39 -13.49 0.11
CA ARG A 132 4.46 -14.57 -0.24
C ARG A 132 3.05 -14.00 -0.43
N PRO A 133 2.78 -13.27 -1.52
CA PRO A 133 1.53 -12.50 -1.69
C PRO A 133 0.26 -13.34 -1.54
N THR A 134 0.31 -14.63 -1.84
CA THR A 134 -0.81 -15.55 -1.64
C THR A 134 -1.23 -15.72 -0.18
N GLU A 135 -0.30 -15.53 0.78
CA GLU A 135 -0.63 -15.52 2.22
C GLU A 135 -1.43 -14.26 2.64
N LEU A 136 -1.38 -13.21 1.81
CA LEU A 136 -2.24 -12.03 1.94
C LEU A 136 -3.54 -12.15 1.13
N GLY A 137 -3.81 -13.36 0.56
CA GLY A 137 -4.97 -13.61 -0.29
C GLY A 137 -4.89 -12.95 -1.67
N MET A 138 -3.71 -12.53 -2.12
CA MET A 138 -3.53 -11.99 -3.46
C MET A 138 -3.69 -13.08 -4.52
N PRO A 139 -4.11 -12.75 -5.75
CA PRO A 139 -4.23 -13.71 -6.83
C PRO A 139 -2.95 -14.50 -7.07
N ALA A 140 -3.06 -15.77 -7.39
CA ALA A 140 -1.91 -16.61 -7.73
C ALA A 140 -1.16 -16.01 -8.92
N GLY A 141 0.17 -15.94 -8.83
CA GLY A 141 1.03 -15.30 -9.83
C GLY A 141 1.21 -13.79 -9.67
N THR A 142 0.61 -13.17 -8.64
CA THR A 142 0.89 -11.76 -8.31
C THR A 142 2.37 -11.58 -7.95
N GLU A 143 3.07 -10.77 -8.73
CA GLU A 143 4.44 -10.34 -8.41
C GLU A 143 4.39 -9.15 -7.45
N CYS A 144 5.09 -9.26 -6.31
CA CYS A 144 5.23 -8.16 -5.35
C CYS A 144 6.64 -7.57 -5.42
N ARG A 145 6.75 -6.22 -5.41
CA ARG A 145 8.00 -5.47 -5.30
C ARG A 145 7.87 -4.40 -4.24
N ILE A 146 8.88 -4.27 -3.41
CA ILE A 146 8.86 -3.42 -2.21
C ILE A 146 9.96 -2.38 -2.30
N ALA A 147 9.58 -1.12 -2.21
CA ALA A 147 10.44 0.00 -1.92
C ALA A 147 10.40 0.27 -0.41
N TRP A 148 11.45 -0.04 0.30
CA TRP A 148 11.60 0.34 1.70
C TRP A 148 12.36 1.65 1.79
N ILE A 149 11.70 2.68 2.31
CA ILE A 149 12.29 4.03 2.41
C ILE A 149 12.86 4.22 3.81
N ASP A 150 14.18 4.32 3.85
CA ASP A 150 14.93 4.65 5.04
C ASP A 150 15.15 6.15 5.20
N LEU A 151 15.42 6.55 6.40
CA LEU A 151 15.77 7.91 6.75
C LEU A 151 16.54 7.90 8.08
N ASP A 152 17.59 8.72 8.17
CA ASP A 152 18.25 8.99 9.44
C ASP A 152 17.23 9.45 10.49
N SER A 153 17.44 9.05 11.75
CA SER A 153 16.48 9.31 12.82
C SER A 153 16.36 10.79 13.17
N ALA A 154 17.46 11.54 13.14
CA ALA A 154 17.43 12.98 13.42
C ALA A 154 16.70 13.73 12.30
N GLU A 155 16.96 13.36 11.05
CA GLU A 155 16.28 13.92 9.89
C GLU A 155 14.79 13.53 9.87
N ALA A 156 14.43 12.31 10.29
CA ALA A 156 13.05 11.89 10.44
C ALA A 156 12.31 12.76 11.47
N LYS A 157 12.94 13.02 12.63
CA LYS A 157 12.37 13.89 13.65
C LYS A 157 12.14 15.29 13.12
N ARG A 158 13.15 15.87 12.48
CA ARG A 158 13.08 17.21 11.89
C ARG A 158 11.93 17.32 10.86
N ARG A 159 11.75 16.34 9.97
CA ARG A 159 10.68 16.34 8.97
C ARG A 159 9.29 16.19 9.61
N ILE A 160 9.18 15.37 10.66
CA ILE A 160 7.94 15.19 11.41
C ILE A 160 7.57 16.50 12.13
N GLU A 161 8.53 17.16 12.79
CA GLU A 161 8.35 18.49 13.42
C GLU A 161 7.92 19.54 12.39
N GLN A 162 8.59 19.62 11.25
CA GLN A 162 8.25 20.56 10.18
C GLN A 162 6.87 20.33 9.57
N ARG A 163 6.45 19.07 9.44
CA ARG A 163 5.12 18.73 8.97
C ARG A 163 4.03 19.25 9.89
N ASN A 164 4.29 19.30 11.18
CA ASN A 164 3.39 19.81 12.23
C ASN A 164 2.00 19.17 12.17
N ASP A 165 1.95 17.86 11.96
CA ASP A 165 0.71 17.08 11.90
C ASP A 165 0.35 16.62 13.32
N ALA A 166 -0.87 16.91 13.77
CA ALA A 166 -1.33 16.55 15.10
C ALA A 166 -1.23 15.03 15.39
N ARG A 167 -1.33 14.19 14.37
CA ARG A 167 -1.13 12.73 14.46
C ARG A 167 0.28 12.30 14.87
N ASP A 168 1.23 13.21 14.84
CA ASP A 168 2.61 12.92 15.26
C ASP A 168 2.94 13.38 16.69
N ALA A 169 1.98 14.01 17.36
CA ALA A 169 2.20 14.58 18.70
C ALA A 169 2.75 13.54 19.70
N TRP A 170 2.18 12.33 19.72
CA TRP A 170 2.68 11.27 20.57
C TRP A 170 4.12 10.87 20.24
N LYS A 171 4.46 10.74 18.96
CA LYS A 171 5.82 10.34 18.51
C LYS A 171 6.87 11.37 18.92
N LEU A 172 6.53 12.66 18.77
CA LEU A 172 7.43 13.73 19.15
C LEU A 172 7.61 13.83 20.67
N ALA A 173 6.53 13.63 21.44
CA ALA A 173 6.58 13.62 22.91
C ALA A 173 7.33 12.39 23.48
N HIS A 174 7.32 11.25 22.75
CA HIS A 174 7.91 9.98 23.18
C HIS A 174 8.92 9.46 22.15
N TRP A 175 9.82 10.33 21.70
CA TRP A 175 10.71 10.03 20.58
C TRP A 175 11.57 8.76 20.80
N ASP A 176 12.14 8.61 21.98
CA ASP A 176 12.97 7.43 22.32
C ASP A 176 12.17 6.13 22.31
N GLU A 177 10.91 6.18 22.73
CA GLU A 177 10.00 5.02 22.66
C GLU A 177 9.61 4.74 21.20
N TYR A 178 9.39 5.77 20.41
CA TYR A 178 9.13 5.62 18.98
C TYR A 178 10.33 5.00 18.27
N LEU A 179 11.56 5.41 18.59
CA LEU A 179 12.77 4.80 18.00
C LEU A 179 12.89 3.30 18.29
N LYS A 180 12.51 2.85 19.50
CA LYS A 180 12.49 1.42 19.84
C LYS A 180 11.51 0.60 19.02
N ARG A 181 10.50 1.24 18.41
CA ARG A 181 9.53 0.58 17.51
C ARG A 181 10.02 0.51 16.06
N ARG A 182 11.12 1.19 15.73
CA ARG A 182 11.69 1.10 14.40
C ARG A 182 12.28 -0.30 14.18
N VAL A 183 12.06 -0.82 13.00
CA VAL A 183 12.54 -2.15 12.60
C VAL A 183 13.38 -2.03 11.33
N GLU A 184 14.31 -2.95 11.17
CA GLU A 184 15.07 -3.14 9.95
C GLU A 184 14.36 -4.20 9.10
N PRO A 185 14.11 -3.94 7.81
CA PRO A 185 13.44 -4.91 6.97
C PRO A 185 14.36 -6.11 6.69
N PRO A 186 13.79 -7.30 6.48
CA PRO A 186 14.59 -8.46 6.09
C PRO A 186 15.21 -8.26 4.70
N GLN A 187 16.28 -8.97 4.43
CA GLN A 187 16.87 -9.04 3.09
C GLN A 187 16.04 -10.01 2.24
N ASP A 188 15.50 -9.51 1.14
CA ASP A 188 14.75 -10.30 0.17
C ASP A 188 14.91 -9.67 -1.22
N PRO A 189 15.03 -10.46 -2.30
CA PRO A 189 15.15 -9.95 -3.67
C PRO A 189 13.96 -9.10 -4.12
N ALA A 190 12.78 -9.27 -3.52
CA ALA A 190 11.60 -8.46 -3.80
C ALA A 190 11.64 -7.08 -3.12
N LEU A 191 12.59 -6.84 -2.20
CA LEU A 191 12.70 -5.60 -1.44
C LEU A 191 13.98 -4.85 -1.80
N MET A 192 13.82 -3.58 -2.17
CA MET A 192 14.94 -2.66 -2.33
C MET A 192 14.83 -1.51 -1.33
N ARG A 193 15.95 -1.22 -0.65
CA ARG A 193 16.06 -0.09 0.29
C ARG A 193 16.50 1.16 -0.44
N LEU A 194 15.93 2.29 -0.06
CA LEU A 194 16.35 3.62 -0.49
C LEU A 194 16.55 4.52 0.73
N ASP A 195 17.78 4.95 0.97
CA ASP A 195 18.05 6.00 1.95
C ASP A 195 17.63 7.36 1.36
N ASN A 196 16.66 7.99 2.02
CA ASN A 196 16.14 9.30 1.66
C ASN A 196 16.65 10.43 2.59
N THR A 197 17.72 10.18 3.32
CA THR A 197 18.39 11.22 4.16
C THR A 197 18.92 12.33 3.28
N ARG A 198 19.59 11.96 2.18
CA ARG A 198 19.94 12.85 1.08
C ARG A 198 19.41 12.24 -0.20
N PHE A 199 18.45 12.90 -0.84
CA PHE A 199 17.85 12.38 -2.06
C PHE A 199 18.91 12.21 -3.15
N ASP A 200 18.98 11.00 -3.71
CA ASP A 200 19.84 10.64 -4.84
C ASP A 200 18.97 10.20 -6.03
N GLU A 201 19.02 10.95 -7.10
CA GLU A 201 18.27 10.69 -8.33
C GLU A 201 18.63 9.35 -8.97
N ALA A 202 19.90 8.98 -8.97
CA ALA A 202 20.36 7.73 -9.56
C ALA A 202 19.89 6.52 -8.72
N ALA A 203 19.96 6.60 -7.39
CA ALA A 203 19.42 5.59 -6.50
C ALA A 203 17.91 5.45 -6.65
N PHE A 204 17.19 6.56 -6.78
CA PHE A 204 15.76 6.54 -7.04
C PHE A 204 15.43 5.93 -8.42
N GLY A 205 16.24 6.21 -9.44
CA GLY A 205 16.13 5.59 -10.75
C GLY A 205 16.26 4.06 -10.70
N ARG A 206 17.24 3.55 -9.95
CA ARG A 206 17.43 2.11 -9.70
C ARG A 206 16.23 1.49 -8.95
N LEU A 207 15.69 2.21 -7.95
CA LEU A 207 14.47 1.77 -7.26
C LEU A 207 13.29 1.61 -8.22
N VAL A 208 13.10 2.55 -9.14
CA VAL A 208 12.03 2.47 -10.15
C VAL A 208 12.26 1.26 -11.08
N ASP A 209 13.52 0.98 -11.49
CA ASP A 209 13.84 -0.20 -12.29
C ASP A 209 13.59 -1.51 -11.53
N HIS A 210 13.91 -1.56 -10.22
CA HIS A 210 13.55 -2.67 -9.35
C HIS A 210 12.03 -2.89 -9.31
N LEU A 211 11.23 -1.83 -9.14
CA LEU A 211 9.76 -1.91 -9.15
C LEU A 211 9.21 -2.39 -10.50
N MET A 212 9.92 -2.14 -11.59
CA MET A 212 9.59 -2.68 -12.93
C MET A 212 9.95 -4.15 -13.10
N GLY A 213 10.60 -4.77 -12.11
CA GLY A 213 11.08 -6.16 -12.21
C GLY A 213 12.31 -6.32 -13.11
N LYS A 214 13.05 -5.24 -13.39
CA LYS A 214 14.31 -5.34 -14.10
C LYS A 214 15.39 -5.86 -13.17
N SER A 215 16.20 -6.80 -13.66
CA SER A 215 17.41 -7.22 -12.94
C SER A 215 18.33 -6.01 -12.78
N LEU A 216 18.79 -5.79 -11.55
CA LEU A 216 19.83 -4.78 -11.30
C LEU A 216 21.16 -5.35 -11.83
N PRO A 217 22.00 -4.52 -12.45
CA PRO A 217 23.31 -4.93 -12.93
C PRO A 217 24.24 -5.39 -11.81
#